data_2f1cd0881dbb165a7589be99200027a4
#
_entry.id   2f1cd0881dbb165a7589be99200027a4
#
_cell.length_a   1.000
_cell.length_b   1.000
_cell.length_c   1.000
_cell.angle_alpha   90.00
_cell.angle_beta   90.00
_cell.angle_gamma   90.00
#
_symmetry.space_group_name_H-M   'P 1'
#
loop_
_entity.id
_entity.type
_entity.pdbx_description
1 polymer ?
#
loop_
_entity_poly.entity_id
_entity_poly.type
_entity_poly.pdbx_seq_one_letter_code
_entity_poly.pdbx_strand_id
1 'polypeptide(L)'
;MKIELTDEASKWFEEELDLVPGDGVHFYGKVYGKTMVHEGFSIAMRKEKPVDPESSTVINGVTYFITDSDTWFFARYDLLVEYDPKLDGPKYIFKSNE
;
A
#
# COMPACT_ATOMS: atom_id res chain seq x y z
N MET A 1 -1.39 2.76 -12.67
CA MET A 1 -1.62 3.09 -11.25
C MET A 1 -0.33 3.53 -10.60
N LYS A 2 -0.37 4.57 -9.77
CA LYS A 2 0.78 5.03 -8.96
C LYS A 2 0.58 4.67 -7.51
N ILE A 3 1.67 4.30 -6.84
CA ILE A 3 1.70 4.10 -5.39
C ILE A 3 2.66 5.14 -4.84
N GLU A 4 2.17 5.97 -3.93
CA GLU A 4 2.98 7.01 -3.29
C GLU A 4 2.86 6.86 -1.78
N LEU A 5 3.98 7.07 -1.08
CA LEU A 5 4.00 7.10 0.37
C LEU A 5 4.67 8.39 0.83
N THR A 6 4.13 8.97 1.89
CA THR A 6 4.84 10.07 2.55
C THR A 6 6.07 9.51 3.29
N ASP A 7 7.03 10.38 3.61
CA ASP A 7 8.22 9.96 4.35
C ASP A 7 7.84 9.37 5.72
N GLU A 8 6.85 9.95 6.38
CA GLU A 8 6.36 9.46 7.67
C GLU A 8 5.75 8.06 7.54
N ALA A 9 4.99 7.82 6.46
CA ALA A 9 4.40 6.51 6.22
C ALA A 9 5.48 5.46 5.95
N SER A 10 6.46 5.77 5.10
CA SER A 10 7.53 4.82 4.80
C SER A 10 8.35 4.49 6.04
N LYS A 11 8.62 5.48 6.89
CA LYS A 11 9.30 5.26 8.17
C LYS A 11 8.50 4.32 9.07
N TRP A 12 7.19 4.53 9.15
CA TRP A 12 6.33 3.68 9.98
C TRP A 12 6.39 2.22 9.52
N PHE A 13 6.30 1.98 8.20
CA PHE A 13 6.41 0.61 7.67
C PHE A 13 7.76 -0.01 7.96
N GLU A 14 8.84 0.75 7.78
CA GLU A 14 10.20 0.26 8.03
C GLU A 14 10.38 -0.19 9.49
N GLU A 15 9.86 0.59 10.43
CA GLU A 15 9.94 0.27 11.85
C GLU A 15 9.00 -0.87 12.24
N GLU A 16 7.74 -0.79 11.80
CA GLU A 16 6.72 -1.76 12.20
C GLU A 16 6.97 -3.16 11.65
N LEU A 17 7.47 -3.24 10.42
CA LEU A 17 7.72 -4.50 9.73
C LEU A 17 9.19 -4.90 9.71
N ASP A 18 10.03 -4.11 10.36
CA ASP A 18 11.48 -4.38 10.44
C ASP A 18 12.08 -4.56 9.03
N LEU A 19 11.82 -3.59 8.16
CA LEU A 19 12.21 -3.66 6.75
C LEU A 19 13.66 -3.25 6.55
N VAL A 20 14.33 -3.97 5.64
CA VAL A 20 15.67 -3.64 5.18
C VAL A 20 15.67 -3.55 3.66
N PRO A 21 16.70 -2.93 3.04
CA PRO A 21 16.78 -2.90 1.57
C PRO A 21 16.66 -4.30 0.97
N GLY A 22 15.84 -4.43 -0.07
CA GLY A 22 15.53 -5.70 -0.70
C GLY A 22 14.20 -6.30 -0.27
N ASP A 23 13.63 -5.82 0.83
CA ASP A 23 12.31 -6.26 1.29
C ASP A 23 11.20 -5.61 0.46
N GLY A 24 9.99 -6.14 0.59
CA GLY A 24 8.81 -5.59 -0.05
C GLY A 24 7.61 -5.55 0.88
N VAL A 25 6.66 -4.68 0.53
CA VAL A 25 5.37 -4.57 1.20
C VAL A 25 4.28 -4.70 0.13
N HIS A 26 3.45 -5.72 0.27
CA HIS A 26 2.36 -6.00 -0.65
C HIS A 26 1.06 -5.45 -0.08
N PHE A 27 0.40 -4.55 -0.84
CA PHE A 27 -0.93 -4.04 -0.50
C PHE A 27 -1.98 -4.84 -1.26
N TYR A 28 -3.05 -5.22 -0.58
CA TYR A 28 -4.12 -6.01 -1.21
C TYR A 28 -5.46 -5.71 -0.57
N GLY A 29 -6.54 -6.08 -1.27
CA GLY A 29 -7.90 -5.94 -0.77
C GLY A 29 -8.27 -7.06 0.18
N LYS A 30 -8.89 -6.70 1.29
CA LYS A 30 -9.32 -7.62 2.35
C LYS A 30 -10.84 -7.64 2.43
N VAL A 31 -11.44 -8.83 2.57
CA VAL A 31 -12.89 -9.06 2.41
C VAL A 31 -13.74 -8.61 3.60
N TYR A 32 -13.36 -7.56 4.31
CA TYR A 32 -14.22 -6.93 5.32
C TYR A 32 -13.68 -5.55 5.67
N GLY A 33 -14.52 -4.75 6.34
CA GLY A 33 -14.22 -3.35 6.59
C GLY A 33 -14.73 -2.49 5.45
N LYS A 34 -14.14 -1.31 5.29
CA LYS A 34 -14.48 -0.41 4.18
C LYS A 34 -13.29 0.50 3.86
N THR A 35 -13.27 0.99 2.62
CA THR A 35 -12.34 2.01 2.18
C THR A 35 -13.14 3.20 1.64
N MET A 36 -12.45 4.20 1.11
CA MET A 36 -13.08 5.34 0.43
C MET A 36 -13.93 4.90 -0.77
N VAL A 37 -13.60 3.77 -1.41
CA VAL A 37 -14.19 3.35 -2.68
C VAL A 37 -14.87 1.99 -2.64
N HIS A 38 -14.63 1.19 -1.59
CA HIS A 38 -15.20 -0.15 -1.49
C HIS A 38 -15.80 -0.37 -0.11
N GLU A 39 -17.11 -0.61 -0.08
CA GLU A 39 -17.79 -1.03 1.14
C GLU A 39 -17.66 -2.54 1.28
N GLY A 40 -17.37 -3.00 2.49
CA GLY A 40 -17.15 -4.42 2.75
C GLY A 40 -15.73 -4.92 2.48
N PHE A 41 -14.82 -4.02 2.10
CA PHE A 41 -13.42 -4.34 1.83
C PHE A 41 -12.53 -3.29 2.47
N SER A 42 -11.36 -3.70 2.92
CA SER A 42 -10.34 -2.78 3.43
C SER A 42 -9.00 -3.12 2.79
N ILE A 43 -8.02 -2.22 2.93
CA ILE A 43 -6.66 -2.50 2.48
C ILE A 43 -5.94 -3.25 3.58
N ALA A 44 -5.28 -4.34 3.21
CA ALA A 44 -4.35 -5.05 4.06
C ALA A 44 -2.96 -4.91 3.47
N MET A 45 -1.96 -5.17 4.27
CA MET A 45 -0.58 -5.18 3.81
C MET A 45 0.20 -6.29 4.51
N ARG A 46 1.23 -6.75 3.84
CA ARG A 46 2.12 -7.75 4.43
C ARG A 46 3.53 -7.60 3.86
N LYS A 47 4.51 -8.03 4.63
CA LYS A 47 5.89 -8.13 4.19
C LYS A 47 6.00 -9.32 3.23
N GLU A 48 6.42 -9.04 2.01
CA GLU A 48 6.48 -10.05 0.96
C GLU A 48 7.50 -9.62 -0.09
N LYS A 49 8.33 -10.54 -0.55
CA LYS A 49 9.26 -10.24 -1.63
C LYS A 49 8.50 -10.01 -2.93
N PRO A 50 8.78 -8.91 -3.65
CA PRO A 50 8.07 -8.64 -4.91
C PRO A 50 8.48 -9.64 -5.99
N VAL A 51 7.48 -10.19 -6.69
CA VAL A 51 7.67 -11.05 -7.86
C VAL A 51 6.70 -10.55 -8.91
N ASP A 52 7.23 -10.02 -10.01
CA ASP A 52 6.43 -9.46 -11.11
C ASP A 52 5.33 -8.51 -10.62
N PRO A 53 5.68 -7.44 -9.89
CA PRO A 53 4.64 -6.54 -9.39
C PRO A 53 3.94 -5.82 -10.55
N GLU A 54 2.63 -5.66 -10.43
CA GLU A 54 1.81 -4.93 -11.41
C GLU A 54 2.10 -3.42 -11.34
N SER A 55 2.19 -2.89 -10.14
CA SER A 55 2.56 -1.51 -9.88
C SER A 55 3.43 -1.48 -8.65
N SER A 56 4.44 -0.63 -8.65
CA SER A 56 5.35 -0.55 -7.51
C SER A 56 6.02 0.80 -7.40
N THR A 57 6.52 1.09 -6.20
CA THR A 57 7.44 2.20 -5.95
C THR A 57 8.50 1.72 -4.98
N VAL A 58 9.72 2.24 -5.13
CA VAL A 58 10.84 1.85 -4.27
C VAL A 58 11.25 3.05 -3.43
N ILE A 59 11.28 2.86 -2.11
CA ILE A 59 11.70 3.89 -1.16
C ILE A 59 12.71 3.25 -0.21
N ASN A 60 13.92 3.80 -0.16
CA ASN A 60 14.99 3.29 0.68
C ASN A 60 15.29 1.80 0.45
N GLY A 61 15.20 1.37 -0.82
CA GLY A 61 15.46 -0.02 -1.19
C GLY A 61 14.30 -0.98 -0.90
N VAL A 62 13.19 -0.49 -0.35
CA VAL A 62 11.99 -1.29 -0.07
C VAL A 62 10.98 -1.07 -1.18
N THR A 63 10.45 -2.16 -1.75
CA THR A 63 9.46 -2.11 -2.83
C THR A 63 8.06 -2.21 -2.25
N TYR A 64 7.24 -1.17 -2.47
CA TYR A 64 5.82 -1.15 -2.10
C TYR A 64 5.03 -1.44 -3.37
N PHE A 65 4.18 -2.46 -3.34
CA PHE A 65 3.61 -2.97 -4.59
C PHE A 65 2.24 -3.60 -4.45
N ILE A 66 1.58 -3.74 -5.61
CA ILE A 66 0.41 -4.60 -5.79
C ILE A 66 0.73 -5.63 -6.87
N THR A 67 -0.03 -6.71 -6.90
CA THR A 67 0.12 -7.74 -7.92
C THR A 67 -1.04 -7.67 -8.91
N ASP A 68 -0.96 -8.44 -9.99
CA ASP A 68 -2.00 -8.52 -11.01
C ASP A 68 -3.36 -8.88 -10.41
N SER A 69 -3.38 -9.76 -9.42
CA SER A 69 -4.64 -10.17 -8.77
C SER A 69 -5.30 -9.07 -7.94
N ASP A 70 -4.60 -7.97 -7.67
CA ASP A 70 -5.13 -6.84 -6.89
C ASP A 70 -5.72 -5.74 -7.77
N THR A 71 -5.55 -5.81 -9.08
CA THR A 71 -5.91 -4.71 -9.98
C THR A 71 -7.40 -4.33 -9.92
N TRP A 72 -8.28 -5.31 -9.72
CA TRP A 72 -9.72 -5.05 -9.59
C TRP A 72 -10.04 -4.11 -8.42
N PHE A 73 -9.30 -4.25 -7.31
CA PHE A 73 -9.52 -3.47 -6.11
C PHE A 73 -9.07 -2.02 -6.28
N PHE A 74 -7.99 -1.80 -7.02
CA PHE A 74 -7.39 -0.49 -7.23
C PHE A 74 -7.74 0.14 -8.58
N ALA A 75 -8.61 -0.50 -9.37
CA ALA A 75 -8.95 -0.02 -10.72
C ALA A 75 -9.38 1.45 -10.72
N ARG A 76 -8.79 2.26 -11.61
CA ARG A 76 -9.06 3.70 -11.80
C ARG A 76 -8.57 4.58 -10.66
N TYR A 77 -7.77 4.05 -9.75
CA TYR A 77 -7.24 4.82 -8.63
C TYR A 77 -5.74 4.68 -8.52
N ASP A 78 -5.11 5.76 -8.07
CA ASP A 78 -3.78 5.72 -7.53
C ASP A 78 -3.89 5.61 -6.01
N LEU A 79 -2.88 5.07 -5.37
CA LEU A 79 -2.86 4.90 -3.93
C LEU A 79 -1.84 5.84 -3.30
N LEU A 80 -2.33 6.69 -2.39
CA LEU A 80 -1.47 7.51 -1.54
C LEU A 80 -1.55 6.96 -0.13
N VAL A 81 -0.40 6.68 0.46
CA VAL A 81 -0.32 6.19 1.84
C VAL A 81 0.31 7.27 2.71
N GLU A 82 -0.45 7.74 3.70
CA GLU A 82 0.00 8.72 4.68
C GLU A 82 0.08 8.06 6.05
N TYR A 83 0.80 8.69 6.97
CA TYR A 83 0.80 8.28 8.36
C TYR A 83 -0.28 9.05 9.11
N ASP A 84 -1.10 8.34 9.89
CA ASP A 84 -2.11 8.95 10.73
C ASP A 84 -1.73 8.75 12.20
N PRO A 85 -1.32 9.82 12.91
CA PRO A 85 -0.90 9.71 14.31
C PRO A 85 -2.04 9.26 15.25
N LYS A 86 -3.30 9.50 14.88
CA LYS A 86 -4.44 9.05 15.68
C LYS A 86 -4.60 7.54 15.64
N LEU A 87 -4.28 6.94 14.49
CA LEU A 87 -4.35 5.50 14.30
C LEU A 87 -3.03 4.82 14.66
N ASP A 88 -1.96 5.60 14.77
CA ASP A 88 -0.58 5.10 14.82
C ASP A 88 -0.36 4.06 13.72
N GLY A 89 -0.71 4.45 12.51
CA GLY A 89 -0.63 3.56 11.36
C GLY A 89 -0.93 4.27 10.05
N PRO A 90 -1.01 3.50 8.97
CA PRO A 90 -1.20 4.08 7.64
C PRO A 90 -2.64 4.52 7.42
N LYS A 91 -2.78 5.62 6.69
CA LYS A 91 -4.05 6.08 6.14
C LYS A 91 -3.96 5.93 4.62
N TYR A 92 -4.88 5.18 4.05
CA TYR A 92 -4.90 4.89 2.61
C TYR A 92 -5.88 5.82 1.90
N ILE A 93 -5.37 6.55 0.91
CA ILE A 93 -6.16 7.51 0.14
C ILE A 93 -6.18 7.06 -1.31
N PHE A 94 -7.37 6.87 -1.84
CA PHE A 94 -7.58 6.53 -3.26
C PHE A 94 -7.76 7.83 -4.04
N LYS A 95 -6.94 8.03 -5.07
CA LYS A 95 -7.05 9.19 -5.97
C LYS A 95 -7.44 8.72 -7.35
N SER A 96 -8.48 9.35 -7.93
CA SER A 96 -8.86 9.02 -9.31
C SER A 96 -7.70 9.31 -10.25
N ASN A 97 -7.41 8.36 -11.15
CA ASN A 97 -6.38 8.50 -12.16
C ASN A 97 -6.95 8.60 -13.58
N GLU A 98 -8.22 8.86 -13.69
CA GLU A 98 -8.89 9.12 -14.98
C GLU A 98 -8.71 10.55 -15.46
#